data_05b7599c5f6c1ce786074a964a222b7a
#
_entry.id   05b7599c5f6c1ce786074a964a222b7a
#
_cell.length_a   1.000
_cell.length_b   1.000
_cell.length_c   1.000
_cell.angle_alpha   90.00
_cell.angle_beta   90.00
_cell.angle_gamma   90.00
#
_symmetry.space_group_name_H-M   'P 1'
#
loop_
_entity.id
_entity.type
_entity.pdbx_description
1 polymer ?
#
loop_
_entity_poly.entity_id
_entity_poly.type
_entity_poly.pdbx_seq_one_letter_code
_entity_poly.pdbx_strand_id
1 'polypeptide(L)'
;MPGPDRRTLLRRALRGTGGLLAAGLLPGAGGILPAAAQTRFSPEANILFFTIATGPPGGTNFPIGVALATAVSSPPGTPPCDEGGACGVPNLVATAMTTAGSVVNVKGVVSGIFNSGMAQADVIFRAYHGAGFDFEGAPLTDLRVVANLFPQFVHVVVRADSNLKTIADLRDRRIAVEALGSGTRRDAELILAAYGVRPSPDRILALDQGDLGSLLAEQRVDALILIAGIPVPTVMNLAERQTIRFLAIDGPEARGLATQHRFFATDTIPGGTYPGQNPVRTLSVGAQWVVSARAPEEQIFLLTQALWNPANRNLLTSGHASGQFVRLRTALRGIAIPLHPGAERYYREAGLLPS
;
A
#
# COMPACT_ATOMS: atom_id res chain seq x y z
N MET A 1 11.98 -49.94 6.34
CA MET A 1 10.57 -50.36 6.43
C MET A 1 9.74 -49.28 5.74
N PRO A 2 9.12 -49.57 4.59
CA PRO A 2 8.28 -48.58 3.88
C PRO A 2 6.86 -48.59 4.45
N GLY A 3 6.28 -47.39 4.64
CA GLY A 3 4.92 -47.19 5.12
C GLY A 3 3.85 -47.39 4.01
N PRO A 4 2.59 -47.65 4.37
CA PRO A 4 1.58 -48.15 3.45
C PRO A 4 1.00 -47.08 2.54
N ASP A 5 0.76 -47.52 1.31
CA ASP A 5 0.21 -46.79 0.17
C ASP A 5 -1.25 -46.32 0.37
N ARG A 6 -1.51 -45.06 0.03
CA ARG A 6 -2.80 -44.35 0.20
C ARG A 6 -3.92 -44.80 -0.78
N ARG A 7 -3.72 -45.87 -1.55
CA ARG A 7 -4.71 -46.32 -2.55
C ARG A 7 -5.66 -47.43 -2.08
N THR A 8 -5.55 -47.92 -0.84
CA THR A 8 -6.31 -49.10 -0.39
C THR A 8 -7.49 -48.81 0.54
N LEU A 9 -7.82 -47.55 0.84
CA LEU A 9 -8.91 -47.19 1.77
C LEU A 9 -10.25 -46.78 1.14
N LEU A 10 -10.42 -46.88 -0.18
CA LEU A 10 -11.64 -46.44 -0.88
C LEU A 10 -12.50 -47.55 -1.46
N ARG A 11 -12.38 -48.81 -1.02
CA ARG A 11 -13.19 -49.93 -1.51
C ARG A 11 -13.80 -50.81 -0.41
N ARG A 12 -14.46 -50.23 0.58
CA ARG A 12 -15.35 -51.01 1.48
C ARG A 12 -16.40 -50.11 2.12
N ALA A 13 -17.47 -49.81 1.39
CA ALA A 13 -18.77 -49.40 1.96
C ALA A 13 -19.85 -49.39 0.88
N LEU A 14 -20.20 -50.57 0.40
CA LEU A 14 -21.42 -50.77 -0.39
C LEU A 14 -21.79 -52.25 -0.34
N ARG A 15 -22.56 -52.66 0.69
CA ARG A 15 -23.48 -53.83 0.73
C ARG A 15 -24.12 -53.96 2.10
N GLY A 16 -25.46 -53.91 2.11
CA GLY A 16 -26.28 -54.20 3.30
C GLY A 16 -27.63 -53.54 3.20
N THR A 17 -28.47 -54.13 2.39
CA THR A 17 -29.73 -54.85 2.64
C THR A 17 -30.92 -53.97 3.05
N GLY A 18 -31.97 -54.13 2.25
CA GLY A 18 -33.27 -53.55 2.33
C GLY A 18 -34.12 -54.02 3.54
N GLY A 19 -35.09 -53.23 3.87
CA GLY A 19 -36.17 -53.49 4.80
C GLY A 19 -37.36 -52.60 4.47
N LEU A 20 -38.34 -53.15 3.76
CA LEU A 20 -39.69 -52.58 3.64
C LEU A 20 -40.38 -52.64 5.03
N LEU A 21 -40.93 -51.56 5.48
CA LEU A 21 -42.11 -51.56 6.38
C LEU A 21 -43.02 -50.38 6.03
N ALA A 22 -44.27 -50.73 5.84
CA ALA A 22 -45.38 -49.93 5.37
C ALA A 22 -46.05 -49.15 6.52
N ALA A 23 -46.75 -48.10 6.13
CA ALA A 23 -47.96 -47.55 6.64
C ALA A 23 -47.99 -46.77 7.98
N GLY A 24 -48.44 -45.55 7.87
CA GLY A 24 -48.94 -44.71 8.99
C GLY A 24 -49.31 -43.33 8.52
N LEU A 25 -50.42 -43.13 7.85
CA LEU A 25 -51.05 -41.82 7.64
C LEU A 25 -51.54 -41.24 8.95
N LEU A 26 -51.03 -40.09 9.35
CA LEU A 26 -51.71 -39.17 10.27
C LEU A 26 -51.61 -37.75 9.67
N PRO A 27 -52.72 -37.01 9.55
CA PRO A 27 -52.71 -35.61 9.13
C PRO A 27 -52.60 -34.71 10.36
N GLY A 28 -51.75 -33.72 10.31
CA GLY A 28 -51.84 -32.68 11.34
C GLY A 28 -50.59 -31.88 11.60
N ALA A 29 -50.68 -30.62 11.36
CA ALA A 29 -49.84 -29.50 11.73
C ALA A 29 -48.93 -29.00 10.60
N GLY A 30 -49.47 -28.10 9.79
CA GLY A 30 -48.68 -27.20 8.91
C GLY A 30 -47.77 -26.28 9.70
N GLY A 31 -46.55 -26.72 9.97
CA GLY A 31 -45.46 -25.84 10.37
C GLY A 31 -44.95 -25.11 9.15
N ILE A 32 -45.24 -23.83 9.02
CA ILE A 32 -44.59 -22.93 8.07
C ILE A 32 -43.11 -22.84 8.48
N LEU A 33 -42.26 -23.62 7.85
CA LEU A 33 -40.83 -23.40 7.93
C LEU A 33 -40.55 -22.01 7.34
N PRO A 34 -39.78 -21.14 8.03
CA PRO A 34 -39.35 -19.88 7.41
C PRO A 34 -38.64 -20.21 6.14
N ALA A 35 -39.09 -19.63 5.02
CA ALA A 35 -38.40 -19.71 3.74
C ALA A 35 -36.97 -19.22 3.99
N ALA A 36 -36.02 -20.14 3.93
CA ALA A 36 -34.60 -19.77 3.87
C ALA A 36 -34.52 -18.74 2.76
N ALA A 37 -34.01 -17.56 3.09
CA ALA A 37 -33.73 -16.50 2.15
C ALA A 37 -32.74 -17.11 1.12
N GLN A 38 -33.25 -17.59 0.03
CA GLN A 38 -32.45 -17.96 -1.12
C GLN A 38 -31.83 -16.66 -1.59
N THR A 39 -30.56 -16.46 -1.30
CA THR A 39 -29.74 -15.45 -1.96
C THR A 39 -29.87 -15.70 -3.45
N ARG A 40 -30.73 -14.90 -4.10
CA ARG A 40 -30.86 -14.93 -5.56
C ARG A 40 -29.53 -14.47 -6.13
N PHE A 41 -28.71 -15.41 -6.52
CA PHE A 41 -27.60 -15.14 -7.44
C PHE A 41 -28.27 -14.59 -8.70
N SER A 42 -28.16 -13.27 -8.91
CA SER A 42 -28.59 -12.65 -10.16
C SER A 42 -27.45 -12.89 -11.19
N PRO A 43 -27.65 -13.69 -12.23
CA PRO A 43 -26.58 -14.00 -13.20
C PRO A 43 -26.14 -12.79 -14.05
N GLU A 44 -26.79 -11.66 -13.94
CA GLU A 44 -26.61 -10.49 -14.80
C GLU A 44 -25.80 -9.34 -14.14
N ALA A 45 -25.32 -9.50 -12.92
CA ALA A 45 -24.45 -8.48 -12.33
C ALA A 45 -23.07 -8.51 -12.99
N ASN A 46 -22.81 -7.58 -13.89
CA ASN A 46 -21.51 -7.41 -14.54
C ASN A 46 -20.48 -7.04 -13.45
N ILE A 47 -19.69 -8.03 -12.99
CA ILE A 47 -18.69 -7.82 -11.93
C ILE A 47 -17.51 -7.06 -12.52
N LEU A 48 -17.17 -5.94 -11.90
CA LEU A 48 -16.03 -5.11 -12.25
C LEU A 48 -14.85 -5.51 -11.38
N PHE A 49 -13.81 -6.11 -11.95
CA PHE A 49 -12.55 -6.37 -11.27
C PHE A 49 -11.65 -5.14 -11.35
N PHE A 50 -11.05 -4.75 -10.22
CA PHE A 50 -10.21 -3.56 -10.13
C PHE A 50 -8.94 -3.86 -9.33
N THR A 51 -7.78 -3.77 -9.98
CA THR A 51 -6.49 -4.03 -9.35
C THR A 51 -5.84 -2.77 -8.84
N ILE A 52 -5.25 -2.85 -7.66
CA ILE A 52 -4.48 -1.77 -7.01
C ILE A 52 -3.07 -2.27 -6.78
N ALA A 53 -2.11 -1.84 -7.59
CA ALA A 53 -0.70 -2.13 -7.40
C ALA A 53 -0.18 -1.41 -6.14
N THR A 54 0.53 -2.10 -5.26
CA THR A 54 0.90 -1.58 -3.93
C THR A 54 2.42 -1.57 -3.68
N GLY A 55 2.93 -2.55 -3.01
CA GLY A 55 4.34 -2.71 -2.65
C GLY A 55 4.57 -4.08 -2.00
N PRO A 56 5.78 -4.35 -1.49
CA PRO A 56 6.06 -5.61 -0.80
C PRO A 56 5.28 -5.70 0.53
N PRO A 57 4.97 -6.93 1.00
CA PRO A 57 4.20 -7.14 2.24
C PRO A 57 4.86 -6.57 3.50
N GLY A 58 6.20 -6.46 3.53
CA GLY A 58 6.96 -5.86 4.64
C GLY A 58 6.89 -4.34 4.70
N GLY A 59 6.23 -3.69 3.72
CA GLY A 59 6.03 -2.24 3.63
C GLY A 59 4.64 -1.81 4.05
N THR A 60 4.39 -0.50 4.01
CA THR A 60 3.13 0.12 4.42
C THR A 60 2.09 0.13 3.30
N ASN A 61 2.52 0.19 2.03
CA ASN A 61 1.59 0.32 0.90
C ASN A 61 0.69 -0.90 0.75
N PHE A 62 1.18 -2.11 1.02
CA PHE A 62 0.38 -3.32 0.88
C PHE A 62 -0.80 -3.38 1.86
N PRO A 63 -0.62 -3.29 3.19
CA PRO A 63 -1.75 -3.31 4.12
C PRO A 63 -2.72 -2.14 3.93
N ILE A 64 -2.25 -0.93 3.59
CA ILE A 64 -3.13 0.19 3.24
C ILE A 64 -3.87 -0.08 1.92
N GLY A 65 -3.21 -0.68 0.94
CA GLY A 65 -3.84 -1.07 -0.33
C GLY A 65 -4.93 -2.14 -0.16
N VAL A 66 -4.74 -3.10 0.75
CA VAL A 66 -5.78 -4.07 1.13
C VAL A 66 -6.98 -3.36 1.76
N ALA A 67 -6.73 -2.44 2.70
CA ALA A 67 -7.79 -1.64 3.33
C ALA A 67 -8.54 -0.77 2.30
N LEU A 68 -7.81 -0.14 1.37
CA LEU A 68 -8.37 0.63 0.26
C LEU A 68 -9.22 -0.26 -0.66
N ALA A 69 -8.69 -1.42 -1.07
CA ALA A 69 -9.42 -2.36 -1.91
C ALA A 69 -10.73 -2.80 -1.25
N THR A 70 -10.69 -3.09 0.05
CA THR A 70 -11.90 -3.43 0.83
C THR A 70 -12.89 -2.25 0.87
N ALA A 71 -12.39 -1.03 1.12
CA ALA A 71 -13.23 0.16 1.23
C ALA A 71 -13.95 0.53 -0.07
N VAL A 72 -13.30 0.30 -1.23
CA VAL A 72 -13.89 0.65 -2.53
C VAL A 72 -14.71 -0.49 -3.15
N SER A 73 -14.67 -1.69 -2.57
CA SER A 73 -15.41 -2.85 -3.06
C SER A 73 -16.85 -2.87 -2.52
N SER A 74 -17.80 -3.23 -3.40
CA SER A 74 -19.15 -3.65 -3.03
C SER A 74 -19.59 -4.76 -3.98
N PRO A 75 -19.18 -6.03 -3.69
CA PRO A 75 -19.50 -7.18 -4.54
C PRO A 75 -20.99 -7.40 -4.72
N PRO A 76 -21.44 -8.05 -5.79
CA PRO A 76 -22.84 -8.43 -5.97
C PRO A 76 -23.43 -9.20 -4.78
N GLY A 77 -24.62 -8.86 -4.37
CA GLY A 77 -25.29 -9.49 -3.22
C GLY A 77 -24.90 -8.91 -1.85
N THR A 78 -24.01 -7.92 -1.82
CA THR A 78 -23.74 -7.16 -0.59
C THR A 78 -24.93 -6.26 -0.26
N PRO A 79 -25.40 -6.20 1.01
CA PRO A 79 -26.42 -5.25 1.43
C PRO A 79 -26.03 -3.81 1.10
N PRO A 80 -26.98 -2.90 0.90
CA PRO A 80 -26.73 -1.47 0.72
C PRO A 80 -25.97 -0.85 1.90
N CYS A 81 -25.22 0.21 1.64
CA CYS A 81 -24.38 0.89 2.62
C CYS A 81 -25.20 1.42 3.83
N ASP A 82 -26.38 1.95 3.59
CA ASP A 82 -27.30 2.46 4.61
C ASP A 82 -27.95 1.34 5.45
N GLU A 83 -27.92 0.10 4.97
CA GLU A 83 -28.35 -1.10 5.70
C GLU A 83 -27.18 -1.83 6.39
N GLY A 84 -26.02 -1.18 6.51
CA GLY A 84 -24.82 -1.74 7.15
C GLY A 84 -23.96 -2.62 6.23
N GLY A 85 -24.22 -2.59 4.92
CA GLY A 85 -23.40 -3.26 3.91
C GLY A 85 -22.14 -2.49 3.50
N ALA A 86 -21.51 -2.93 2.41
CA ALA A 86 -20.32 -2.29 1.89
C ALA A 86 -20.65 -0.93 1.24
N CYS A 87 -19.85 0.09 1.60
CA CYS A 87 -19.99 1.45 1.07
C CYS A 87 -19.02 1.73 -0.10
N GLY A 88 -18.67 0.69 -0.84
CA GLY A 88 -17.85 0.75 -2.05
C GLY A 88 -18.66 1.02 -3.31
N VAL A 89 -18.01 0.85 -4.46
CA VAL A 89 -18.64 0.97 -5.79
C VAL A 89 -19.47 -0.28 -6.08
N PRO A 90 -20.75 -0.17 -6.41
CA PRO A 90 -21.61 -1.34 -6.70
C PRO A 90 -21.02 -2.27 -7.76
N ASN A 91 -21.12 -3.58 -7.51
CA ASN A 91 -20.59 -4.65 -8.34
C ASN A 91 -19.07 -4.65 -8.56
N LEU A 92 -18.31 -3.84 -7.83
CA LEU A 92 -16.87 -3.78 -7.93
C LEU A 92 -16.19 -4.69 -6.90
N VAL A 93 -15.22 -5.47 -7.36
CA VAL A 93 -14.30 -6.29 -6.56
C VAL A 93 -12.89 -5.77 -6.78
N ALA A 94 -12.37 -5.02 -5.84
CA ALA A 94 -11.00 -4.53 -5.87
C ALA A 94 -10.04 -5.51 -5.18
N THR A 95 -8.81 -5.59 -5.70
CA THR A 95 -7.75 -6.45 -5.15
C THR A 95 -6.44 -5.70 -5.08
N ALA A 96 -5.78 -5.74 -3.91
CA ALA A 96 -4.43 -5.24 -3.73
C ALA A 96 -3.41 -6.24 -4.28
N MET A 97 -2.52 -5.75 -5.16
CA MET A 97 -1.46 -6.56 -5.79
C MET A 97 -0.10 -6.18 -5.22
N THR A 98 0.68 -7.16 -4.81
CA THR A 98 2.08 -6.95 -4.40
C THR A 98 2.95 -6.63 -5.60
N THR A 99 3.86 -5.67 -5.45
CA THR A 99 4.82 -5.27 -6.50
C THR A 99 6.14 -4.86 -5.87
N ALA A 100 7.15 -4.59 -6.69
CA ALA A 100 8.41 -4.02 -6.22
C ALA A 100 8.30 -2.53 -5.80
N GLY A 101 7.17 -1.84 -6.07
CA GLY A 101 6.90 -0.49 -5.61
C GLY A 101 6.61 0.53 -6.72
N SER A 102 6.85 1.80 -6.41
CA SER A 102 6.31 2.96 -7.13
C SER A 102 6.62 2.99 -8.62
N VAL A 103 7.85 2.67 -9.05
CA VAL A 103 8.26 2.70 -10.47
C VAL A 103 7.50 1.65 -11.27
N VAL A 104 7.40 0.42 -10.73
CA VAL A 104 6.63 -0.68 -11.34
C VAL A 104 5.16 -0.31 -11.44
N ASN A 105 4.61 0.31 -10.39
CA ASN A 105 3.20 0.66 -10.32
C ASN A 105 2.81 1.69 -11.37
N VAL A 106 3.53 2.80 -11.48
CA VAL A 106 3.20 3.85 -12.46
C VAL A 106 3.34 3.36 -13.90
N LYS A 107 4.37 2.55 -14.20
CA LYS A 107 4.53 1.90 -15.52
C LYS A 107 3.38 0.94 -15.80
N GLY A 108 3.01 0.11 -14.83
CA GLY A 108 1.93 -0.87 -14.95
C GLY A 108 0.55 -0.22 -15.11
N VAL A 109 0.30 0.91 -14.45
CA VAL A 109 -0.94 1.69 -14.60
C VAL A 109 -1.08 2.27 -16.00
N VAL A 110 -0.02 2.91 -16.52
CA VAL A 110 -0.08 3.54 -17.85
C VAL A 110 -0.14 2.49 -18.96
N SER A 111 0.52 1.35 -18.80
CA SER A 111 0.46 0.23 -19.76
C SER A 111 -0.84 -0.60 -19.66
N GLY A 112 -1.68 -0.39 -18.63
CA GLY A 112 -2.93 -1.11 -18.45
C GLY A 112 -2.79 -2.49 -17.78
N ILE A 113 -1.61 -2.84 -17.24
CA ILE A 113 -1.39 -4.06 -16.45
C ILE A 113 -2.19 -3.98 -15.13
N PHE A 114 -2.23 -2.81 -14.51
CA PHE A 114 -3.02 -2.52 -13.32
C PHE A 114 -4.04 -1.41 -13.60
N ASN A 115 -5.21 -1.51 -13.00
CA ASN A 115 -6.22 -0.45 -13.09
C ASN A 115 -5.79 0.81 -12.33
N SER A 116 -5.08 0.62 -11.21
CA SER A 116 -4.57 1.70 -10.38
C SER A 116 -3.32 1.28 -9.61
N GLY A 117 -2.65 2.24 -8.97
CA GLY A 117 -1.48 1.93 -8.16
C GLY A 117 -1.21 2.97 -7.09
N MET A 118 -0.49 2.57 -6.07
CA MET A 118 0.06 3.47 -5.05
C MET A 118 1.52 3.79 -5.41
N ALA A 119 1.88 5.06 -5.39
CA ALA A 119 3.25 5.48 -5.68
C ALA A 119 3.65 6.72 -4.87
N GLN A 120 4.95 6.90 -4.69
CA GLN A 120 5.52 8.09 -4.07
C GLN A 120 5.36 9.31 -4.99
N ALA A 121 5.07 10.47 -4.41
CA ALA A 121 4.81 11.70 -5.15
C ALA A 121 5.99 12.12 -6.05
N ASP A 122 7.22 11.87 -5.62
CA ASP A 122 8.44 12.11 -6.39
C ASP A 122 8.54 11.22 -7.62
N VAL A 123 8.22 9.92 -7.49
CA VAL A 123 8.19 8.97 -8.61
C VAL A 123 7.11 9.36 -9.61
N ILE A 124 5.93 9.73 -9.13
CA ILE A 124 4.81 10.20 -9.96
C ILE A 124 5.22 11.45 -10.75
N PHE A 125 5.87 12.41 -10.08
CA PHE A 125 6.35 13.63 -10.73
C PHE A 125 7.39 13.30 -11.81
N ARG A 126 8.41 12.49 -11.48
CA ARG A 126 9.45 12.09 -12.44
C ARG A 126 8.87 11.29 -13.62
N ALA A 127 7.97 10.37 -13.34
CA ALA A 127 7.32 9.58 -14.38
C ALA A 127 6.53 10.45 -15.35
N TYR A 128 5.72 11.36 -14.84
CA TYR A 128 4.90 12.25 -15.66
C TYR A 128 5.73 13.16 -16.57
N HIS A 129 6.88 13.66 -16.07
CA HIS A 129 7.75 14.57 -16.81
C HIS A 129 8.88 13.88 -17.60
N GLY A 130 8.99 12.53 -17.56
CA GLY A 130 10.05 11.78 -18.21
C GLY A 130 11.43 12.11 -17.63
N ALA A 131 11.51 12.38 -16.32
CA ALA A 131 12.71 12.79 -15.63
C ALA A 131 13.33 11.67 -14.79
N GLY A 132 14.66 11.66 -14.68
CA GLY A 132 15.42 10.65 -13.93
C GLY A 132 15.56 9.34 -14.66
N PHE A 133 16.52 8.52 -14.20
CA PHE A 133 16.98 7.31 -14.87
C PHE A 133 15.87 6.34 -15.28
N ASP A 134 14.84 6.17 -14.43
CA ASP A 134 13.76 5.21 -14.69
C ASP A 134 12.79 5.64 -15.80
N PHE A 135 12.75 6.94 -16.14
CA PHE A 135 11.76 7.54 -17.05
C PHE A 135 12.40 8.46 -18.10
N GLU A 136 13.72 8.52 -18.18
CA GLU A 136 14.43 9.44 -19.06
C GLU A 136 13.99 9.30 -20.52
N GLY A 137 13.51 10.42 -21.10
CA GLY A 137 13.01 10.47 -22.47
C GLY A 137 11.67 9.77 -22.73
N ALA A 138 11.02 9.21 -21.68
CA ALA A 138 9.76 8.49 -21.80
C ALA A 138 8.71 8.99 -20.79
N PRO A 139 8.15 10.20 -20.95
CA PRO A 139 7.17 10.76 -20.04
C PRO A 139 5.85 9.97 -20.06
N LEU A 140 5.33 9.65 -18.88
CA LEU A 140 4.06 8.95 -18.69
C LEU A 140 2.92 9.95 -18.53
N THR A 141 2.61 10.73 -19.58
CA THR A 141 1.64 11.83 -19.54
C THR A 141 0.19 11.38 -19.35
N ASP A 142 -0.11 10.09 -19.49
CA ASP A 142 -1.41 9.48 -19.18
C ASP A 142 -1.61 9.21 -17.68
N LEU A 143 -0.62 9.45 -16.83
CA LEU A 143 -0.74 9.25 -15.40
C LEU A 143 -1.59 10.36 -14.76
N ARG A 144 -2.52 9.98 -13.86
CA ARG A 144 -3.39 10.89 -13.11
C ARG A 144 -3.43 10.51 -11.64
N VAL A 145 -3.54 11.51 -10.78
CA VAL A 145 -3.71 11.29 -9.33
C VAL A 145 -5.19 11.25 -8.98
N VAL A 146 -5.56 10.29 -8.13
CA VAL A 146 -6.86 10.24 -7.48
C VAL A 146 -6.80 10.94 -6.12
N ALA A 147 -5.81 10.60 -5.29
CA ALA A 147 -5.67 11.15 -3.95
C ALA A 147 -4.24 11.05 -3.42
N ASN A 148 -3.84 11.98 -2.56
CA ASN A 148 -2.75 11.76 -1.61
C ASN A 148 -3.31 11.05 -0.39
N LEU A 149 -2.73 9.90 -0.01
CA LEU A 149 -3.25 9.02 1.02
C LEU A 149 -2.59 9.31 2.39
N PHE A 150 -1.27 9.17 2.49
CA PHE A 150 -0.55 9.32 3.75
C PHE A 150 0.92 9.72 3.51
N PRO A 151 1.59 10.33 4.52
CA PRO A 151 3.02 10.60 4.43
C PRO A 151 3.83 9.30 4.58
N GLN A 152 4.87 9.16 3.77
CA GLN A 152 5.91 8.15 3.93
C GLN A 152 7.18 8.85 4.41
N PHE A 153 7.72 8.39 5.54
CA PHE A 153 8.88 8.98 6.19
C PHE A 153 10.15 8.30 5.73
N VAL A 154 11.20 9.07 5.55
CA VAL A 154 12.53 8.51 5.29
C VAL A 154 13.11 8.00 6.61
N HIS A 155 13.45 6.71 6.64
CA HIS A 155 14.11 6.07 7.75
C HIS A 155 15.56 5.80 7.37
N VAL A 156 16.49 6.31 8.15
CA VAL A 156 17.91 5.94 8.07
C VAL A 156 18.27 5.27 9.39
N VAL A 157 18.39 3.95 9.35
CA VAL A 157 18.53 3.13 10.56
C VAL A 157 19.90 2.48 10.61
N VAL A 158 20.53 2.57 11.78
CA VAL A 158 21.81 1.95 12.10
C VAL A 158 21.69 1.18 13.41
N ARG A 159 22.64 0.31 13.72
CA ARG A 159 22.72 -0.29 15.05
C ARG A 159 23.11 0.77 16.09
N ALA A 160 22.53 0.69 17.29
CA ALA A 160 22.80 1.66 18.34
C ALA A 160 24.24 1.63 18.87
N ASP A 161 24.90 0.45 18.81
CA ASP A 161 26.29 0.23 19.20
C ASP A 161 27.32 0.70 18.16
N SER A 162 26.85 1.14 16.98
CA SER A 162 27.73 1.69 15.94
C SER A 162 28.20 3.11 16.28
N ASN A 163 29.33 3.53 15.68
CA ASN A 163 29.83 4.91 15.79
C ASN A 163 29.11 5.89 14.86
N LEU A 164 28.11 5.44 14.09
CA LEU A 164 27.37 6.23 13.13
C LEU A 164 26.34 7.11 13.83
N LYS A 165 26.46 8.41 13.78
CA LYS A 165 25.61 9.39 14.47
C LYS A 165 24.90 10.36 13.53
N THR A 166 25.47 10.57 12.33
CA THR A 166 24.98 11.50 11.33
C THR A 166 24.94 10.83 9.95
N ILE A 167 24.23 11.46 9.00
CA ILE A 167 24.23 10.98 7.59
C ILE A 167 25.63 11.02 7.00
N ALA A 168 26.46 12.01 7.35
CA ALA A 168 27.82 12.14 6.86
C ALA A 168 28.72 10.95 7.26
N ASP A 169 28.45 10.29 8.38
CA ASP A 169 29.19 9.09 8.84
C ASP A 169 28.94 7.86 7.96
N LEU A 170 27.98 7.92 7.04
CA LEU A 170 27.70 6.86 6.07
C LEU A 170 28.66 6.82 4.89
N ARG A 171 29.63 7.74 4.82
CA ARG A 171 30.69 7.70 3.81
C ARG A 171 31.44 6.37 3.91
N ASP A 172 31.61 5.71 2.75
CA ASP A 172 32.28 4.40 2.62
C ASP A 172 31.64 3.24 3.41
N ARG A 173 30.38 3.40 3.85
CA ARG A 173 29.62 2.36 4.53
C ARG A 173 28.78 1.54 3.55
N ARG A 174 28.48 0.30 3.96
CA ARG A 174 27.56 -0.57 3.23
C ARG A 174 26.14 -0.16 3.59
N ILE A 175 25.35 0.23 2.61
CA ILE A 175 24.00 0.76 2.81
C ILE A 175 23.02 -0.15 2.10
N ALA A 176 22.03 -0.67 2.81
CA ALA A 176 20.91 -1.35 2.19
C ALA A 176 19.82 -0.33 1.85
N VAL A 177 19.29 -0.43 0.64
CA VAL A 177 18.15 0.33 0.15
C VAL A 177 17.11 -0.62 -0.41
N GLU A 178 15.89 -0.16 -0.65
CA GLU A 178 14.86 -0.96 -1.29
C GLU A 178 15.24 -1.39 -2.71
N ALA A 179 14.56 -2.43 -3.21
CA ALA A 179 14.80 -3.03 -4.51
C ALA A 179 14.71 -2.02 -5.67
N LEU A 180 15.31 -2.39 -6.79
CA LEU A 180 15.13 -1.69 -8.06
C LEU A 180 13.65 -1.64 -8.40
N GLY A 181 13.15 -0.47 -8.82
CA GLY A 181 11.71 -0.28 -9.08
C GLY A 181 10.92 0.30 -7.90
N SER A 182 11.52 0.44 -6.70
CA SER A 182 11.01 1.29 -5.63
C SER A 182 11.43 2.76 -5.83
N GLY A 183 10.71 3.70 -5.20
CA GLY A 183 11.11 5.10 -5.17
C GLY A 183 12.27 5.38 -4.22
N THR A 184 12.44 4.57 -3.18
CA THR A 184 13.38 4.78 -2.08
C THR A 184 14.83 4.91 -2.53
N ARG A 185 15.26 4.09 -3.48
CA ARG A 185 16.65 4.10 -3.93
C ARG A 185 17.07 5.47 -4.45
N ARG A 186 16.26 6.07 -5.30
CA ARG A 186 16.54 7.37 -5.90
C ARG A 186 16.55 8.48 -4.86
N ASP A 187 15.60 8.45 -3.98
CA ASP A 187 15.51 9.44 -2.89
C ASP A 187 16.66 9.28 -1.90
N ALA A 188 17.09 8.03 -1.59
CA ALA A 188 18.27 7.77 -0.77
C ALA A 188 19.54 8.37 -1.41
N GLU A 189 19.74 8.20 -2.73
CA GLU A 189 20.87 8.80 -3.46
C GLU A 189 20.84 10.33 -3.38
N LEU A 190 19.68 10.97 -3.56
CA LEU A 190 19.51 12.43 -3.44
C LEU A 190 19.83 12.92 -2.03
N ILE A 191 19.31 12.25 -1.02
CA ILE A 191 19.51 12.59 0.39
C ILE A 191 20.99 12.44 0.75
N LEU A 192 21.59 11.28 0.47
CA LEU A 192 23.01 11.05 0.74
C LEU A 192 23.91 12.09 0.07
N ALA A 193 23.63 12.41 -1.19
CA ALA A 193 24.39 13.41 -1.96
C ALA A 193 24.29 14.81 -1.32
N ALA A 194 23.13 15.21 -0.80
CA ALA A 194 22.97 16.50 -0.12
C ALA A 194 23.83 16.62 1.13
N TYR A 195 24.10 15.50 1.82
CA TYR A 195 25.01 15.45 2.98
C TYR A 195 26.45 15.12 2.59
N GLY A 196 26.82 15.21 1.31
CA GLY A 196 28.18 14.97 0.82
C GLY A 196 28.59 13.49 0.81
N VAL A 197 27.63 12.57 0.90
CA VAL A 197 27.86 11.12 0.88
C VAL A 197 27.52 10.58 -0.52
N ARG A 198 28.51 9.98 -1.18
CA ARG A 198 28.37 9.36 -2.52
C ARG A 198 28.94 7.96 -2.46
N PRO A 199 28.18 6.97 -2.00
CA PRO A 199 28.66 5.60 -1.92
C PRO A 199 28.91 5.04 -3.34
N SER A 200 29.96 4.23 -3.48
CA SER A 200 30.20 3.49 -4.72
C SER A 200 29.11 2.41 -4.91
N PRO A 201 28.82 2.00 -6.15
CA PRO A 201 27.75 1.04 -6.45
C PRO A 201 27.85 -0.28 -5.69
N ASP A 202 29.05 -0.75 -5.41
CA ASP A 202 29.34 -1.98 -4.64
C ASP A 202 29.01 -1.85 -3.14
N ARG A 203 28.82 -0.63 -2.65
CA ARG A 203 28.41 -0.34 -1.26
C ARG A 203 26.90 -0.23 -1.07
N ILE A 204 26.13 -0.25 -2.16
CA ILE A 204 24.67 -0.17 -2.11
C ILE A 204 24.08 -1.55 -2.42
N LEU A 205 23.36 -2.12 -1.46
CA LEU A 205 22.59 -3.35 -1.62
C LEU A 205 21.11 -2.99 -1.81
N ALA A 206 20.52 -3.40 -2.93
CA ALA A 206 19.11 -3.19 -3.24
C ALA A 206 18.32 -4.50 -3.03
N LEU A 207 17.41 -4.54 -2.09
CA LEU A 207 16.62 -5.72 -1.72
C LEU A 207 15.18 -5.35 -1.37
N ASP A 208 14.30 -6.36 -1.32
CA ASP A 208 12.94 -6.17 -0.88
C ASP A 208 12.87 -5.68 0.57
N GLN A 209 11.89 -4.82 0.86
CA GLN A 209 11.79 -4.13 2.15
C GLN A 209 11.73 -5.11 3.33
N GLY A 210 11.12 -6.30 3.15
CA GLY A 210 11.04 -7.33 4.18
C GLY A 210 12.40 -7.88 4.63
N ASP A 211 13.38 -7.92 3.73
CA ASP A 211 14.71 -8.51 3.97
C ASP A 211 15.73 -7.53 4.55
N LEU A 212 15.47 -6.21 4.43
CA LEU A 212 16.42 -5.17 4.84
C LEU A 212 16.82 -5.27 6.32
N GLY A 213 15.87 -5.59 7.19
CA GLY A 213 16.10 -5.67 8.63
C GLY A 213 17.10 -6.76 9.03
N SER A 214 17.06 -7.93 8.37
CA SER A 214 17.97 -9.03 8.65
C SER A 214 19.42 -8.70 8.30
N LEU A 215 19.64 -7.97 7.20
CA LEU A 215 20.98 -7.54 6.78
C LEU A 215 21.67 -6.66 7.83
N LEU A 216 20.93 -5.74 8.47
CA LEU A 216 21.47 -4.90 9.52
C LEU A 216 21.74 -5.70 10.80
N ALA A 217 20.84 -6.61 11.16
CA ALA A 217 21.00 -7.50 12.31
C ALA A 217 22.22 -8.42 12.18
N GLU A 218 22.45 -8.98 10.98
CA GLU A 218 23.56 -9.86 10.65
C GLU A 218 24.87 -9.10 10.35
N GLN A 219 24.90 -7.78 10.49
CA GLN A 219 26.04 -6.91 10.21
C GLN A 219 26.58 -7.01 8.77
N ARG A 220 25.74 -7.42 7.84
CA ARG A 220 26.08 -7.46 6.40
C ARG A 220 26.06 -6.06 5.78
N VAL A 221 25.30 -5.15 6.38
CA VAL A 221 25.28 -3.72 6.07
C VAL A 221 25.45 -2.90 7.35
N ASP A 222 25.85 -1.66 7.18
CA ASP A 222 26.11 -0.73 8.29
C ASP A 222 24.90 0.21 8.54
N ALA A 223 24.10 0.44 7.51
CA ALA A 223 22.86 1.22 7.56
C ALA A 223 21.82 0.65 6.62
N LEU A 224 20.53 0.91 6.92
CA LEU A 224 19.45 0.74 5.97
C LEU A 224 18.71 2.06 5.76
N ILE A 225 18.28 2.30 4.52
CA ILE A 225 17.44 3.44 4.16
C ILE A 225 16.18 2.90 3.51
N LEU A 226 15.03 3.30 4.04
CA LEU A 226 13.72 2.98 3.50
C LEU A 226 12.76 4.15 3.63
N ILE A 227 11.76 4.22 2.76
CA ILE A 227 10.73 5.27 2.76
C ILE A 227 9.36 4.59 2.84
N ALA A 228 8.70 4.77 3.97
CA ALA A 228 7.42 4.14 4.24
C ALA A 228 6.57 4.92 5.25
N GLY A 229 5.29 4.58 5.36
CA GLY A 229 4.45 5.02 6.47
C GLY A 229 4.90 4.41 7.79
N ILE A 230 4.44 4.95 8.89
CA ILE A 230 4.87 4.55 10.23
C ILE A 230 3.72 3.88 11.02
N PRO A 231 4.03 2.87 11.89
CA PRO A 231 5.31 2.17 11.99
C PRO A 231 5.56 1.22 10.79
N VAL A 232 6.83 1.03 10.41
CA VAL A 232 7.20 0.07 9.36
C VAL A 232 7.38 -1.31 9.99
N PRO A 233 6.72 -2.37 9.52
CA PRO A 233 6.85 -3.71 10.10
C PRO A 233 8.30 -4.21 10.18
N THR A 234 9.08 -4.00 9.11
CA THR A 234 10.51 -4.38 9.08
C THR A 234 11.31 -3.68 10.19
N VAL A 235 11.07 -2.38 10.42
CA VAL A 235 11.78 -1.62 11.47
C VAL A 235 11.28 -2.00 12.87
N MET A 236 9.98 -2.28 13.03
CA MET A 236 9.43 -2.80 14.29
C MET A 236 10.09 -4.12 14.69
N ASN A 237 10.07 -5.11 13.77
CA ASN A 237 10.68 -6.41 14.01
C ASN A 237 12.19 -6.31 14.33
N LEU A 238 12.89 -5.38 13.69
CA LEU A 238 14.30 -5.13 13.96
C LEU A 238 14.51 -4.53 15.35
N ALA A 239 13.70 -3.52 15.73
CA ALA A 239 13.79 -2.84 17.02
C ALA A 239 13.44 -3.74 18.22
N GLU A 240 12.61 -4.79 18.00
CA GLU A 240 12.30 -5.80 19.00
C GLU A 240 13.46 -6.77 19.26
N ARG A 241 14.32 -6.99 18.25
CA ARG A 241 15.43 -7.96 18.30
C ARG A 241 16.75 -7.34 18.76
N GLN A 242 16.96 -6.06 18.47
CA GLN A 242 18.18 -5.35 18.81
C GLN A 242 17.94 -3.84 18.95
N THR A 243 18.80 -3.19 19.74
CA THR A 243 18.76 -1.74 19.87
C THR A 243 19.24 -1.08 18.58
N ILE A 244 18.39 -0.22 18.02
CA ILE A 244 18.66 0.55 16.81
C ILE A 244 18.74 2.04 17.10
N ARG A 245 19.30 2.80 16.18
CA ARG A 245 19.33 4.25 16.16
C ARG A 245 18.87 4.77 14.81
N PHE A 246 18.07 5.82 14.81
CA PHE A 246 17.77 6.59 13.62
C PHE A 246 18.75 7.73 13.46
N LEU A 247 19.27 7.93 12.26
CA LEU A 247 20.03 9.12 11.91
C LEU A 247 19.06 10.22 11.45
N ALA A 248 19.15 11.39 12.04
CA ALA A 248 18.29 12.51 11.67
C ALA A 248 18.64 13.03 10.27
N ILE A 249 17.61 13.39 9.51
CA ILE A 249 17.70 14.12 8.25
C ILE A 249 17.19 15.54 8.55
N ASP A 250 18.09 16.42 8.92
CA ASP A 250 17.74 17.79 9.39
C ASP A 250 18.78 18.81 8.89
N GLY A 251 18.73 20.01 9.44
CA GLY A 251 19.69 21.06 9.09
C GLY A 251 19.38 21.77 7.75
N PRO A 252 20.38 22.50 7.24
CA PRO A 252 20.28 23.22 5.95
C PRO A 252 20.05 22.28 4.78
N GLU A 253 20.64 21.10 4.78
CA GLU A 253 20.56 20.07 3.72
C GLU A 253 19.12 19.59 3.54
N ALA A 254 18.45 19.22 4.64
CA ALA A 254 17.05 18.79 4.59
C ALA A 254 16.12 19.92 4.11
N ARG A 255 16.33 21.15 4.59
CA ARG A 255 15.56 22.31 4.12
C ARG A 255 15.83 22.60 2.65
N GLY A 256 17.09 22.48 2.21
CA GLY A 256 17.48 22.62 0.80
C GLY A 256 16.76 21.62 -0.10
N LEU A 257 16.74 20.35 0.29
CA LEU A 257 16.01 19.29 -0.42
C LEU A 257 14.51 19.59 -0.51
N ALA A 258 13.86 19.98 0.59
CA ALA A 258 12.44 20.29 0.61
C ALA A 258 12.09 21.56 -0.21
N THR A 259 13.02 22.51 -0.34
CA THR A 259 12.84 23.69 -1.19
C THR A 259 13.02 23.39 -2.66
N GLN A 260 14.02 22.59 -3.02
CA GLN A 260 14.35 22.23 -4.40
C GLN A 260 13.36 21.21 -4.98
N HIS A 261 12.83 20.32 -4.14
CA HIS A 261 11.99 19.21 -4.52
C HIS A 261 10.65 19.29 -3.76
N ARG A 262 9.62 19.84 -4.41
CA ARG A 262 8.29 20.08 -3.80
C ARG A 262 7.57 18.82 -3.30
N PHE A 263 8.02 17.66 -3.69
CA PHE A 263 7.51 16.37 -3.20
C PHE A 263 8.08 15.98 -1.83
N PHE A 264 9.18 16.60 -1.37
CA PHE A 264 9.69 16.44 -0.02
C PHE A 264 9.10 17.49 0.93
N ALA A 265 8.85 17.05 2.16
CA ALA A 265 8.56 17.93 3.29
C ALA A 265 9.50 17.59 4.45
N THR A 266 9.93 18.60 5.23
CA THR A 266 10.57 18.34 6.53
C THR A 266 9.51 17.84 7.49
N ASP A 267 9.81 16.77 8.21
CA ASP A 267 8.85 16.08 9.07
C ASP A 267 9.55 15.45 10.28
N THR A 268 8.79 14.78 11.14
CA THR A 268 9.31 14.12 12.34
C THR A 268 8.63 12.78 12.53
N ILE A 269 9.41 11.70 12.66
CA ILE A 269 8.92 10.44 13.19
C ILE A 269 8.68 10.64 14.67
N PRO A 270 7.42 10.51 15.17
CA PRO A 270 7.10 10.75 16.57
C PRO A 270 7.85 9.80 17.50
N GLY A 271 8.20 10.28 18.70
CA GLY A 271 8.75 9.41 19.74
C GLY A 271 7.76 8.31 20.12
N GLY A 272 8.30 7.13 20.44
CA GLY A 272 7.46 5.96 20.75
C GLY A 272 6.83 5.25 19.54
N THR A 273 7.11 5.73 18.31
CA THR A 273 6.71 4.99 17.09
C THR A 273 7.41 3.62 17.04
N TYR A 274 8.63 3.55 17.48
CA TYR A 274 9.42 2.33 17.62
C TYR A 274 9.93 2.17 19.06
N PRO A 275 10.14 0.94 19.56
CA PRO A 275 10.65 0.70 20.91
C PRO A 275 11.92 1.49 21.22
N GLY A 276 11.90 2.22 22.33
CA GLY A 276 13.06 2.98 22.81
C GLY A 276 13.50 4.20 21.97
N GLN A 277 12.69 4.63 20.99
CA GLN A 277 13.05 5.73 20.09
C GLN A 277 12.48 7.08 20.54
N ASN A 278 13.36 8.08 20.56
CA ASN A 278 12.98 9.49 20.69
C ASN A 278 12.44 10.04 19.35
N PRO A 279 11.77 11.21 19.35
CA PRO A 279 11.39 11.87 18.10
C PRO A 279 12.60 12.08 17.19
N VAL A 280 12.45 11.79 15.88
CA VAL A 280 13.54 11.91 14.89
C VAL A 280 13.10 12.82 13.76
N ARG A 281 13.84 13.93 13.55
CA ARG A 281 13.62 14.79 12.38
C ARG A 281 14.04 14.07 11.12
N THR A 282 13.21 14.18 10.08
CA THR A 282 13.42 13.52 8.81
C THR A 282 12.75 14.28 7.67
N LEU A 283 12.77 13.68 6.48
CA LEU A 283 11.96 14.08 5.34
C LEU A 283 10.77 13.10 5.17
N SER A 284 9.69 13.59 4.59
CA SER A 284 8.57 12.77 4.17
C SER A 284 8.19 13.05 2.71
N VAL A 285 7.60 12.07 2.05
CA VAL A 285 7.01 12.14 0.71
C VAL A 285 5.60 11.56 0.75
N GLY A 286 4.66 12.08 -0.06
CA GLY A 286 3.29 11.57 -0.09
C GLY A 286 3.21 10.20 -0.78
N ALA A 287 2.46 9.26 -0.19
CA ALA A 287 1.94 8.10 -0.90
C ALA A 287 0.66 8.51 -1.61
N GLN A 288 0.61 8.41 -2.93
CA GLN A 288 -0.53 8.85 -3.74
C GLN A 288 -1.14 7.67 -4.49
N TRP A 289 -2.45 7.70 -4.68
CA TRP A 289 -3.20 6.77 -5.50
C TRP A 289 -3.32 7.31 -6.90
N VAL A 290 -2.90 6.53 -7.89
CA VAL A 290 -2.83 6.92 -9.29
C VAL A 290 -3.60 5.96 -10.19
N VAL A 291 -4.09 6.50 -11.31
CA VAL A 291 -4.80 5.79 -12.38
C VAL A 291 -4.31 6.29 -13.75
N SER A 292 -4.72 5.61 -14.82
CA SER A 292 -4.55 6.13 -16.17
C SER A 292 -5.59 7.21 -16.48
N ALA A 293 -5.22 8.22 -17.27
CA ALA A 293 -6.15 9.21 -17.84
C ALA A 293 -7.26 8.58 -18.68
N ARG A 294 -7.06 7.34 -19.14
CA ARG A 294 -8.04 6.58 -19.94
C ARG A 294 -9.09 5.86 -19.08
N ALA A 295 -8.94 5.86 -17.76
CA ALA A 295 -9.95 5.28 -16.86
C ALA A 295 -11.28 6.06 -17.02
N PRO A 296 -12.45 5.38 -16.97
CA PRO A 296 -13.74 6.04 -17.08
C PRO A 296 -13.95 7.08 -15.95
N GLU A 297 -14.36 8.28 -16.32
CA GLU A 297 -14.54 9.38 -15.36
C GLU A 297 -15.49 9.00 -14.22
N GLU A 298 -16.66 8.42 -14.55
CA GLU A 298 -17.66 8.02 -13.58
C GLU A 298 -17.12 6.96 -12.61
N GLN A 299 -16.34 5.99 -13.10
CA GLN A 299 -15.73 4.97 -12.23
C GLN A 299 -14.77 5.60 -11.21
N ILE A 300 -13.93 6.53 -11.65
CA ILE A 300 -12.98 7.19 -10.75
C ILE A 300 -13.69 8.16 -9.79
N PHE A 301 -14.77 8.81 -10.23
CA PHE A 301 -15.63 9.59 -9.33
C PHE A 301 -16.19 8.72 -8.20
N LEU A 302 -16.82 7.59 -8.53
CA LEU A 302 -17.40 6.68 -7.56
C LEU A 302 -16.34 6.05 -6.63
N LEU A 303 -15.17 5.69 -7.16
CA LEU A 303 -14.05 5.20 -6.36
C LEU A 303 -13.54 6.27 -5.38
N THR A 304 -13.47 7.53 -5.82
CA THR A 304 -13.07 8.64 -4.95
C THR A 304 -14.11 8.88 -3.86
N GLN A 305 -15.38 8.83 -4.20
CA GLN A 305 -16.50 8.93 -3.25
C GLN A 305 -16.45 7.79 -2.21
N ALA A 306 -16.22 6.56 -2.64
CA ALA A 306 -16.09 5.41 -1.74
C ALA A 306 -14.88 5.53 -0.81
N LEU A 307 -13.72 5.99 -1.31
CA LEU A 307 -12.54 6.25 -0.49
C LEU A 307 -12.84 7.20 0.67
N TRP A 308 -13.60 8.27 0.41
CA TRP A 308 -13.90 9.32 1.40
C TRP A 308 -15.22 9.13 2.12
N ASN A 309 -15.93 8.02 1.90
CA ASN A 309 -17.15 7.70 2.63
C ASN A 309 -16.82 7.54 4.13
N PRO A 310 -17.53 8.27 5.03
CA PRO A 310 -17.28 8.20 6.47
C PRO A 310 -17.38 6.77 7.04
N ALA A 311 -18.28 5.93 6.52
CA ALA A 311 -18.44 4.55 6.94
C ALA A 311 -17.21 3.68 6.67
N ASN A 312 -16.42 4.01 5.65
CA ASN A 312 -15.17 3.29 5.30
C ASN A 312 -13.97 3.71 6.15
N ARG A 313 -14.13 4.72 7.02
CA ARG A 313 -13.04 5.25 7.84
C ARG A 313 -12.35 4.18 8.69
N ASN A 314 -13.15 3.34 9.34
CA ASN A 314 -12.61 2.28 10.21
C ASN A 314 -11.85 1.22 9.41
N LEU A 315 -12.26 0.90 8.19
CA LEU A 315 -11.55 -0.03 7.31
C LEU A 315 -10.13 0.49 7.01
N LEU A 316 -10.02 1.78 6.65
CA LEU A 316 -8.73 2.40 6.33
C LEU A 316 -7.80 2.48 7.55
N THR A 317 -8.34 2.69 8.76
CA THR A 317 -7.54 2.83 9.99
C THR A 317 -7.17 1.50 10.64
N SER A 318 -7.93 0.43 10.41
CA SER A 318 -7.67 -0.89 11.00
C SER A 318 -6.59 -1.68 10.26
N GLY A 319 -6.38 -1.41 8.97
CA GLY A 319 -5.39 -2.14 8.15
C GLY A 319 -3.95 -1.84 8.55
N HIS A 320 -3.64 -0.60 8.90
CA HIS A 320 -2.32 -0.15 9.34
C HIS A 320 -2.44 1.21 10.06
N ALA A 321 -1.53 1.48 11.02
CA ALA A 321 -1.55 2.74 11.78
C ALA A 321 -1.45 3.99 10.88
N SER A 322 -0.74 3.92 9.74
CA SER A 322 -0.69 5.01 8.76
C SER A 322 -2.05 5.32 8.11
N GLY A 323 -3.03 4.42 8.19
CA GLY A 323 -4.40 4.68 7.74
C GLY A 323 -5.08 5.86 8.45
N GLN A 324 -4.63 6.20 9.67
CA GLN A 324 -5.10 7.41 10.37
C GLN A 324 -4.82 8.72 9.59
N PHE A 325 -3.82 8.71 8.72
CA PHE A 325 -3.44 9.87 7.88
C PHE A 325 -4.24 9.96 6.58
N VAL A 326 -4.92 8.89 6.17
CA VAL A 326 -5.80 8.90 4.99
C VAL A 326 -7.04 9.75 5.31
N ARG A 327 -7.01 11.03 4.96
CA ARG A 327 -8.04 12.02 5.33
C ARG A 327 -8.35 12.94 4.16
N LEU A 328 -9.64 13.20 3.94
CA LEU A 328 -10.09 14.09 2.87
C LEU A 328 -9.38 15.46 2.88
N ARG A 329 -9.18 16.07 4.05
CA ARG A 329 -8.49 17.38 4.19
C ARG A 329 -7.04 17.40 3.70
N THR A 330 -6.40 16.23 3.53
CA THR A 330 -5.03 16.09 3.04
C THR A 330 -4.95 15.45 1.66
N ALA A 331 -6.10 15.16 1.05
CA ALA A 331 -6.23 14.45 -0.23
C ALA A 331 -5.48 15.11 -1.39
N LEU A 332 -5.37 16.44 -1.36
CA LEU A 332 -4.74 17.23 -2.42
C LEU A 332 -3.31 17.70 -2.08
N ARG A 333 -2.78 17.30 -0.89
CA ARG A 333 -1.44 17.74 -0.47
C ARG A 333 -0.35 17.12 -1.33
N GLY A 334 0.57 17.96 -1.84
CA GLY A 334 1.76 17.50 -2.58
C GLY A 334 1.46 16.85 -3.93
N ILE A 335 0.27 17.09 -4.50
CA ILE A 335 -0.05 16.67 -5.86
C ILE A 335 0.64 17.61 -6.82
N ALA A 336 1.46 17.04 -7.73
CA ALA A 336 2.29 17.80 -8.65
C ALA A 336 2.04 17.47 -10.13
N ILE A 337 1.06 16.61 -10.42
CA ILE A 337 0.57 16.27 -11.76
C ILE A 337 -0.96 16.40 -11.78
N PRO A 338 -1.62 16.43 -12.94
CA PRO A 338 -3.07 16.57 -12.98
C PRO A 338 -3.83 15.48 -12.21
N LEU A 339 -4.93 15.89 -11.58
CA LEU A 339 -5.94 14.98 -11.07
C LEU A 339 -6.64 14.23 -12.21
N HIS A 340 -7.22 13.07 -11.91
CA HIS A 340 -8.15 12.44 -12.82
C HIS A 340 -9.47 13.24 -12.83
N PRO A 341 -10.13 13.47 -14.00
CA PRO A 341 -11.36 14.26 -14.07
C PRO A 341 -12.45 13.81 -13.08
N GLY A 342 -12.65 12.50 -12.90
CA GLY A 342 -13.61 11.98 -11.92
C GLY A 342 -13.24 12.32 -10.47
N ALA A 343 -11.96 12.27 -10.11
CA ALA A 343 -11.51 12.69 -8.79
C ALA A 343 -11.64 14.20 -8.61
N GLU A 344 -11.27 14.97 -9.63
CA GLU A 344 -11.40 16.43 -9.62
C GLU A 344 -12.86 16.87 -9.43
N ARG A 345 -13.81 16.23 -10.15
CA ARG A 345 -15.26 16.45 -9.99
C ARG A 345 -15.69 16.21 -8.54
N TYR A 346 -15.29 15.08 -7.96
CA TYR A 346 -15.60 14.80 -6.54
C TYR A 346 -15.07 15.89 -5.61
N TYR A 347 -13.81 16.33 -5.78
CA TYR A 347 -13.23 17.35 -4.90
C TYR A 347 -13.86 18.74 -5.08
N ARG A 348 -14.39 19.06 -6.27
CA ARG A 348 -15.22 20.27 -6.47
C ARG A 348 -16.54 20.17 -5.72
N GLU A 349 -17.24 19.04 -5.86
CA GLU A 349 -18.50 18.79 -5.15
C GLU A 349 -18.30 18.76 -3.61
N ALA A 350 -17.16 18.27 -3.14
CA ALA A 350 -16.79 18.29 -1.73
C ALA A 350 -16.25 19.63 -1.21
N GLY A 351 -16.15 20.66 -2.05
CA GLY A 351 -15.70 22.01 -1.69
C GLY A 351 -14.20 22.14 -1.42
N LEU A 352 -13.37 21.19 -1.88
CA LEU A 352 -11.91 21.24 -1.74
C LEU A 352 -11.23 21.95 -2.91
N LEU A 353 -11.90 22.08 -4.03
CA LEU A 353 -11.47 22.82 -5.22
C LEU A 353 -12.52 23.88 -5.59
N PRO A 354 -12.10 24.98 -6.22
CA PRO A 354 -13.04 25.96 -6.78
C PRO A 354 -14.00 25.28 -7.78
N SER A 355 -15.24 25.73 -7.80
CA SER A 355 -16.28 25.31 -8.77
C SER A 355 -15.93 25.69 -10.20
#